data_750de1cb3f1a51ab53b65c8bdc8c922e
#
_entry.id   750de1cb3f1a51ab53b65c8bdc8c922e
#
_cell.length_a   1.000
_cell.length_b   1.000
_cell.length_c   1.000
_cell.angle_alpha   90.00
_cell.angle_beta   90.00
_cell.angle_gamma   90.00
#
_symmetry.space_group_name_H-M   'P 1'
#
loop_
_entity.id
_entity.type
_entity.pdbx_description
1 polymer ?
#
loop_
_entity_poly.entity_id
_entity_poly.type
_entity_poly.pdbx_seq_one_letter_code
_entity_poly.pdbx_strand_id
1 'polypeptide(L)'
;MIITIDIGGTAIKTGFMQDGKLTTLAQYPTDPKRENFSMLATLDNILDDILAEYPEADGVALSSAGVIDHQQGRVAFANENIPGYKGTELAAHIEATYHLPCSVDNDVNCALMGELSLPRYQAVDSALMFTIGTGVGGAVYLNGDLYRGPTFSAGEVGYSIINGQPIERVASTTALVAYVKERVDETVRDDVDGKWIFAQAKAGHAICQEGIEWLVQHLTTHIVNAVSLLNPEVVILGGGIMEQVDYLRPLIETKFKELYQNTLVLRQTEIAFAQLGNRAGMIGAYEVFKTKHPA
;
A
#
# COMPACT_ATOMS: atom_id res chain seq x y z
N MET A 1 -7.13 -6.53 23.43
CA MET A 1 -7.63 -5.85 22.19
C MET A 1 -6.60 -4.85 21.70
N ILE A 2 -6.27 -4.81 20.40
CA ILE A 2 -5.27 -3.85 19.86
C ILE A 2 -5.97 -2.89 18.91
N ILE A 3 -5.87 -1.58 19.19
CA ILE A 3 -6.37 -0.52 18.31
C ILE A 3 -5.50 -0.51 17.05
N THR A 4 -6.11 -0.42 15.88
CA THR A 4 -5.42 -0.36 14.59
C THR A 4 -5.81 0.91 13.85
N ILE A 5 -4.83 1.67 13.39
CA ILE A 5 -5.04 2.94 12.67
C ILE A 5 -4.23 2.92 11.38
N ASP A 6 -4.88 3.21 10.26
CA ASP A 6 -4.26 3.32 8.94
C ASP A 6 -4.26 4.79 8.48
N ILE A 7 -3.08 5.42 8.53
CA ILE A 7 -2.87 6.85 8.26
C ILE A 7 -2.52 7.03 6.79
N GLY A 8 -3.52 7.34 5.98
CA GLY A 8 -3.33 7.71 4.58
C GLY A 8 -3.26 9.22 4.37
N GLY A 9 -2.82 9.64 3.17
CA GLY A 9 -2.73 11.07 2.81
C GLY A 9 -4.07 11.82 2.74
N THR A 10 -5.19 11.09 2.61
CA THR A 10 -6.54 11.68 2.48
C THR A 10 -7.46 11.32 3.64
N ALA A 11 -7.26 10.14 4.23
CA ALA A 11 -8.12 9.62 5.28
C ALA A 11 -7.35 8.74 6.26
N ILE A 12 -7.78 8.78 7.51
CA ILE A 12 -7.32 7.92 8.59
C ILE A 12 -8.45 6.94 8.89
N LYS A 13 -8.18 5.64 8.74
CA LYS A 13 -9.12 4.57 9.03
C LYS A 13 -8.79 3.97 10.38
N THR A 14 -9.80 3.64 11.15
CA THR A 14 -9.64 3.11 12.50
C THR A 14 -10.41 1.82 12.70
N GLY A 15 -9.92 1.02 13.60
CA GLY A 15 -10.53 -0.24 14.00
C GLY A 15 -9.79 -0.84 15.19
N PHE A 16 -10.15 -2.05 15.54
CA PHE A 16 -9.39 -2.86 16.50
C PHE A 16 -9.36 -4.32 16.09
N MET A 17 -8.30 -5.00 16.48
CA MET A 17 -8.15 -6.43 16.35
C MET A 17 -8.39 -7.11 17.70
N GLN A 18 -9.31 -8.06 17.70
CA GLN A 18 -9.60 -8.92 18.86
C GLN A 18 -9.92 -10.33 18.35
N ASP A 19 -9.34 -11.34 18.99
CA ASP A 19 -9.55 -12.75 18.64
C ASP A 19 -9.36 -13.07 17.15
N GLY A 20 -8.36 -12.42 16.53
CA GLY A 20 -8.03 -12.57 15.11
C GLY A 20 -9.02 -11.92 14.14
N LYS A 21 -9.97 -11.11 14.63
CA LYS A 21 -10.96 -10.41 13.81
C LYS A 21 -10.77 -8.91 13.88
N LEU A 22 -10.85 -8.26 12.72
CA LEU A 22 -10.89 -6.81 12.61
C LEU A 22 -12.33 -6.32 12.74
N THR A 23 -12.55 -5.42 13.70
CA THR A 23 -13.73 -4.56 13.76
C THR A 23 -13.34 -3.18 13.28
N THR A 24 -13.94 -2.72 12.19
CA THR A 24 -13.73 -1.36 11.68
C THR A 24 -14.58 -0.37 12.46
N LEU A 25 -13.99 0.75 12.79
CA LEU A 25 -14.66 1.88 13.45
C LEU A 25 -14.88 3.03 12.47
N ALA A 26 -14.65 4.27 12.89
CA ALA A 26 -14.80 5.46 12.08
C ALA A 26 -13.66 5.65 11.07
N GLN A 27 -13.93 6.50 10.09
CA GLN A 27 -12.93 7.05 9.20
C GLN A 27 -12.92 8.57 9.37
N TYR A 28 -11.73 9.14 9.49
CA TYR A 28 -11.52 10.58 9.68
C TYR A 28 -10.78 11.16 8.47
N PRO A 29 -11.05 12.40 8.06
CA PRO A 29 -10.24 13.06 7.03
C PRO A 29 -8.85 13.36 7.59
N THR A 30 -7.81 13.14 6.80
CA THR A 30 -6.45 13.58 7.18
C THR A 30 -6.37 15.11 7.20
N ASP A 31 -7.06 15.78 6.27
CA ASP A 31 -7.18 17.25 6.13
C ASP A 31 -5.87 18.03 6.35
N PRO A 32 -4.81 17.72 5.59
CA PRO A 32 -3.49 18.34 5.78
C PRO A 32 -3.44 19.84 5.42
N LYS A 33 -4.50 20.36 4.80
CA LYS A 33 -4.64 21.77 4.44
C LYS A 33 -5.33 22.61 5.53
N ARG A 34 -5.82 21.97 6.60
CA ARG A 34 -6.43 22.67 7.72
C ARG A 34 -5.41 23.59 8.39
N GLU A 35 -5.83 24.79 8.76
CA GLU A 35 -5.00 25.72 9.54
C GLU A 35 -4.53 25.05 10.84
N ASN A 36 -3.23 25.18 11.15
CA ASN A 36 -2.59 24.56 12.31
C ASN A 36 -2.72 23.03 12.36
N PHE A 37 -2.68 22.37 11.20
CA PHE A 37 -2.72 20.91 11.13
C PHE A 37 -1.59 20.28 11.95
N SER A 38 -1.94 19.30 12.78
CA SER A 38 -1.02 18.45 13.52
C SER A 38 -1.53 17.01 13.48
N MET A 39 -0.70 16.09 12.98
CA MET A 39 -1.05 14.68 12.96
C MET A 39 -1.16 14.13 14.39
N LEU A 40 -0.27 14.52 15.30
CA LEU A 40 -0.33 14.05 16.69
C LEU A 40 -1.62 14.49 17.36
N ALA A 41 -2.01 15.77 17.24
CA ALA A 41 -3.29 16.23 17.79
C ALA A 41 -4.51 15.57 17.14
N THR A 42 -4.40 15.18 15.86
CA THR A 42 -5.46 14.41 15.19
C THR A 42 -5.56 13.00 15.76
N LEU A 43 -4.42 12.34 15.99
CA LEU A 43 -4.36 11.02 16.61
C LEU A 43 -4.85 11.05 18.06
N ASP A 44 -4.52 12.10 18.83
CA ASP A 44 -5.02 12.27 20.19
C ASP A 44 -6.54 12.30 20.22
N ASN A 45 -7.18 13.14 19.40
CA ASN A 45 -8.64 13.19 19.34
C ASN A 45 -9.26 11.82 18.95
N ILE A 46 -8.63 11.11 18.00
CA ILE A 46 -9.10 9.78 17.58
C ILE A 46 -8.96 8.74 18.71
N LEU A 47 -7.82 8.74 19.40
CA LEU A 47 -7.55 7.79 20.48
C LEU A 47 -8.41 8.10 21.72
N ASP A 48 -8.62 9.37 22.04
CA ASP A 48 -9.52 9.77 23.14
C ASP A 48 -10.94 9.26 22.90
N ASP A 49 -11.47 9.41 21.67
CA ASP A 49 -12.80 8.89 21.30
C ASP A 49 -12.86 7.37 21.41
N ILE A 50 -11.84 6.67 20.88
CA ILE A 50 -11.82 5.18 20.90
C ILE A 50 -11.66 4.67 22.32
N LEU A 51 -10.75 5.23 23.11
CA LEU A 51 -10.48 4.77 24.49
C LEU A 51 -11.60 5.09 25.46
N ALA A 52 -12.42 6.11 25.17
CA ALA A 52 -13.65 6.38 25.94
C ALA A 52 -14.67 5.26 25.79
N GLU A 53 -14.73 4.62 24.61
CA GLU A 53 -15.64 3.50 24.32
C GLU A 53 -15.00 2.14 24.64
N TYR A 54 -13.69 2.00 24.44
CA TYR A 54 -12.93 0.74 24.58
C TYR A 54 -11.72 0.91 25.52
N PRO A 55 -11.95 1.15 26.83
CA PRO A 55 -10.85 1.43 27.79
C PRO A 55 -9.94 0.22 28.06
N GLU A 56 -10.33 -0.98 27.61
CA GLU A 56 -9.57 -2.23 27.78
C GLU A 56 -8.54 -2.47 26.66
N ALA A 57 -8.23 -1.46 25.84
CA ALA A 57 -7.20 -1.61 24.82
C ALA A 57 -5.81 -1.86 25.42
N ASP A 58 -5.09 -2.85 24.86
CA ASP A 58 -3.77 -3.29 25.32
C ASP A 58 -2.62 -2.69 24.49
N GLY A 59 -2.91 -1.94 23.44
CA GLY A 59 -1.90 -1.35 22.56
C GLY A 59 -2.46 -0.73 21.29
N VAL A 60 -1.58 -0.05 20.56
CA VAL A 60 -1.89 0.66 19.33
C VAL A 60 -0.95 0.24 18.19
N ALA A 61 -1.51 -0.14 17.07
CA ALA A 61 -0.78 -0.55 15.87
C ALA A 61 -1.08 0.44 14.73
N LEU A 62 -0.05 1.10 14.21
CA LEU A 62 -0.18 2.11 13.17
C LEU A 62 0.39 1.61 11.84
N SER A 63 -0.42 1.72 10.78
CA SER A 63 -0.03 1.74 9.39
C SER A 63 0.07 3.20 8.95
N SER A 64 1.14 3.63 8.31
CA SER A 64 1.37 5.03 8.01
C SER A 64 2.01 5.25 6.65
N ALA A 65 1.50 6.23 5.92
CA ALA A 65 2.18 6.75 4.74
C ALA A 65 3.57 7.30 5.08
N GLY A 66 4.52 7.19 4.14
CA GLY A 66 5.90 7.66 4.27
C GLY A 66 6.88 6.55 4.66
N VAL A 67 8.16 6.91 4.71
CA VAL A 67 9.23 6.01 5.16
C VAL A 67 9.26 6.01 6.68
N ILE A 68 9.09 4.85 7.28
CA ILE A 68 8.96 4.70 8.73
C ILE A 68 10.21 4.04 9.32
N ASP A 69 10.84 4.71 10.25
CA ASP A 69 11.79 4.09 11.18
C ASP A 69 10.99 3.25 12.18
N HIS A 70 10.74 2.00 11.82
CA HIS A 70 9.94 1.07 12.62
C HIS A 70 10.57 0.74 13.97
N GLN A 71 11.88 0.91 14.12
CA GLN A 71 12.59 0.66 15.39
C GLN A 71 12.24 1.72 16.42
N GLN A 72 12.25 3.00 15.99
CA GLN A 72 11.90 4.13 16.84
C GLN A 72 10.42 4.51 16.77
N GLY A 73 9.67 3.97 15.81
CA GLY A 73 8.25 4.29 15.63
C GLY A 73 8.00 5.72 15.18
N ARG A 74 8.86 6.24 14.28
CA ARG A 74 8.80 7.63 13.79
C ARG A 74 8.80 7.69 12.26
N VAL A 75 8.35 8.83 11.75
CA VAL A 75 8.37 9.13 10.32
C VAL A 75 9.77 9.61 9.93
N ALA A 76 10.58 8.74 9.31
CA ALA A 76 11.93 9.10 8.86
C ALA A 76 11.89 10.05 7.66
N PHE A 77 10.95 9.81 6.72
CA PHE A 77 10.73 10.69 5.57
C PHE A 77 9.26 10.65 5.14
N ALA A 78 8.74 11.81 4.75
CA ALA A 78 7.44 11.96 4.09
C ALA A 78 7.53 13.08 3.05
N ASN A 79 6.69 13.00 2.02
CA ASN A 79 6.54 14.09 1.07
C ASN A 79 5.65 15.21 1.65
N GLU A 80 5.57 16.34 0.94
CA GLU A 80 4.81 17.52 1.37
C GLU A 80 3.27 17.33 1.40
N ASN A 81 2.78 16.13 1.05
CA ASN A 81 1.34 15.85 1.09
C ASN A 81 0.76 15.91 2.51
N ILE A 82 1.61 15.64 3.51
CA ILE A 82 1.28 15.82 4.94
C ILE A 82 2.31 16.78 5.52
N PRO A 83 1.99 18.08 5.64
CA PRO A 83 2.92 19.08 6.15
C PRO A 83 3.40 18.79 7.56
N GLY A 84 4.71 18.94 7.80
CA GLY A 84 5.31 18.73 9.13
C GLY A 84 5.35 17.26 9.59
N TYR A 85 5.04 16.31 8.70
CA TYR A 85 4.97 14.89 9.09
C TYR A 85 6.34 14.25 9.27
N LYS A 86 7.33 14.66 8.49
CA LYS A 86 8.71 14.19 8.64
C LYS A 86 9.25 14.47 10.05
N GLY A 87 9.82 13.45 10.69
CA GLY A 87 10.37 13.51 12.03
C GLY A 87 9.34 13.36 13.16
N THR A 88 8.06 13.13 12.84
CA THR A 88 7.02 12.92 13.86
C THR A 88 7.27 11.60 14.61
N GLU A 89 7.40 11.69 15.93
CA GLU A 89 7.66 10.59 16.86
C GLU A 89 6.32 9.93 17.27
N LEU A 90 5.73 9.12 16.38
CA LEU A 90 4.37 8.58 16.55
C LEU A 90 4.26 7.64 17.75
N ALA A 91 5.14 6.63 17.83
CA ALA A 91 5.09 5.65 18.91
C ALA A 91 5.41 6.27 20.27
N ALA A 92 6.49 7.06 20.35
CA ALA A 92 6.89 7.71 21.60
C ALA A 92 5.80 8.65 22.16
N HIS A 93 5.09 9.37 21.28
CA HIS A 93 3.97 10.22 21.66
C HIS A 93 2.81 9.41 22.27
N ILE A 94 2.40 8.33 21.59
CA ILE A 94 1.29 7.47 22.04
C ILE A 94 1.65 6.78 23.35
N GLU A 95 2.86 6.23 23.45
CA GLU A 95 3.34 5.54 24.66
C GLU A 95 3.41 6.48 25.87
N ALA A 96 3.87 7.74 25.64
CA ALA A 96 3.94 8.73 26.70
C ALA A 96 2.57 9.25 27.15
N THR A 97 1.64 9.44 26.23
CA THR A 97 0.33 10.04 26.47
C THR A 97 -0.68 9.02 27.02
N TYR A 98 -0.73 7.82 26.43
CA TYR A 98 -1.77 6.82 26.71
C TYR A 98 -1.25 5.64 27.53
N HIS A 99 0.05 5.52 27.74
CA HIS A 99 0.69 4.39 28.44
C HIS A 99 0.39 3.04 27.77
N LEU A 100 0.15 3.05 26.47
CA LEU A 100 -0.10 1.86 25.65
C LEU A 100 1.11 1.58 24.76
N PRO A 101 1.60 0.32 24.66
CA PRO A 101 2.65 -0.03 23.70
C PRO A 101 2.20 0.30 22.29
N CYS A 102 3.12 0.81 21.48
CA CYS A 102 2.82 1.23 20.11
C CYS A 102 3.81 0.67 19.09
N SER A 103 3.30 0.24 17.95
CA SER A 103 4.10 -0.08 16.76
C SER A 103 3.67 0.77 15.58
N VAL A 104 4.62 1.10 14.73
CA VAL A 104 4.39 1.86 13.49
C VAL A 104 5.18 1.22 12.36
N ASP A 105 4.55 1.03 11.21
CA ASP A 105 5.24 0.66 9.97
C ASP A 105 4.62 1.36 8.75
N ASN A 106 5.33 1.27 7.62
CA ASN A 106 4.85 1.82 6.36
C ASN A 106 3.54 1.14 5.90
N ASP A 107 2.66 1.89 5.22
CA ASP A 107 1.35 1.45 4.77
C ASP A 107 1.41 0.24 3.82
N VAL A 108 2.37 0.18 2.90
CA VAL A 108 2.52 -0.98 2.00
C VAL A 108 3.15 -2.17 2.72
N ASN A 109 4.08 -1.94 3.65
CA ASN A 109 4.60 -3.00 4.51
C ASN A 109 3.47 -3.63 5.33
N CYS A 110 2.62 -2.81 5.95
CA CYS A 110 1.43 -3.28 6.66
C CYS A 110 0.48 -4.01 5.70
N ALA A 111 0.21 -3.48 4.50
CA ALA A 111 -0.66 -4.15 3.56
C ALA A 111 -0.13 -5.54 3.16
N LEU A 112 1.17 -5.69 2.94
CA LEU A 112 1.80 -6.98 2.67
C LEU A 112 1.64 -7.94 3.86
N MET A 113 1.93 -7.51 5.08
CA MET A 113 1.76 -8.34 6.27
C MET A 113 0.30 -8.77 6.48
N GLY A 114 -0.64 -7.86 6.18
CA GLY A 114 -2.06 -8.17 6.20
C GLY A 114 -2.42 -9.28 5.20
N GLU A 115 -2.00 -9.16 3.96
CA GLU A 115 -2.24 -10.19 2.94
C GLU A 115 -1.55 -11.52 3.29
N LEU A 116 -0.32 -11.50 3.80
CA LEU A 116 0.41 -12.70 4.22
C LEU A 116 -0.21 -13.39 5.45
N SER A 117 -1.04 -12.72 6.23
CA SER A 117 -1.80 -13.35 7.34
C SER A 117 -2.90 -14.30 6.87
N LEU A 118 -3.25 -14.26 5.58
CA LEU A 118 -4.26 -15.16 5.00
C LEU A 118 -3.74 -16.60 4.98
N PRO A 119 -4.63 -17.60 5.21
CA PRO A 119 -4.23 -19.01 5.31
C PRO A 119 -3.42 -19.54 4.13
N ARG A 120 -3.67 -19.02 2.92
CA ARG A 120 -2.96 -19.44 1.70
C ARG A 120 -1.46 -19.08 1.69
N TYR A 121 -1.03 -18.13 2.53
CA TYR A 121 0.34 -17.65 2.55
C TYR A 121 1.13 -18.06 3.80
N GLN A 122 0.59 -18.91 4.66
CA GLN A 122 1.24 -19.33 5.93
C GLN A 122 2.62 -19.98 5.76
N ALA A 123 2.91 -20.55 4.59
CA ALA A 123 4.18 -21.21 4.29
C ALA A 123 5.09 -20.36 3.37
N VAL A 124 4.72 -19.11 3.11
CA VAL A 124 5.50 -18.22 2.22
C VAL A 124 6.61 -17.53 3.02
N ASP A 125 7.84 -17.73 2.58
CA ASP A 125 9.03 -17.10 3.18
C ASP A 125 9.54 -15.90 2.37
N SER A 126 9.04 -15.70 1.15
CA SER A 126 9.44 -14.58 0.30
C SER A 126 8.29 -14.05 -0.55
N ALA A 127 8.01 -12.77 -0.42
CA ALA A 127 6.96 -12.09 -1.15
C ALA A 127 7.34 -10.66 -1.53
N LEU A 128 6.78 -10.17 -2.62
CA LEU A 128 6.76 -8.76 -2.97
C LEU A 128 5.32 -8.27 -3.00
N MET A 129 5.09 -7.03 -2.63
CA MET A 129 3.82 -6.36 -2.88
C MET A 129 4.06 -5.11 -3.71
N PHE A 130 3.17 -4.88 -4.67
CA PHE A 130 3.07 -3.61 -5.39
C PHE A 130 1.67 -3.05 -5.19
N THR A 131 1.58 -1.80 -4.75
CA THR A 131 0.30 -1.09 -4.66
C THR A 131 0.23 -0.04 -5.74
N ILE A 132 -0.75 -0.16 -6.62
CA ILE A 132 -0.95 0.74 -7.76
C ILE A 132 -2.17 1.63 -7.47
N GLY A 133 -1.87 2.87 -7.12
CA GLY A 133 -2.84 3.91 -6.79
C GLY A 133 -2.47 5.23 -7.47
N THR A 134 -2.55 6.36 -6.77
CA THR A 134 -2.06 7.66 -7.26
C THR A 134 -0.59 7.64 -7.62
N GLY A 135 0.21 6.87 -6.87
CA GLY A 135 1.59 6.49 -7.16
C GLY A 135 1.74 4.99 -7.26
N VAL A 136 2.98 4.51 -7.12
CA VAL A 136 3.32 3.09 -7.03
C VAL A 136 4.12 2.87 -5.77
N GLY A 137 3.57 2.10 -4.84
CA GLY A 137 4.25 1.66 -3.63
C GLY A 137 4.69 0.20 -3.73
N GLY A 138 5.57 -0.21 -2.83
CA GLY A 138 5.98 -1.60 -2.73
C GLY A 138 6.44 -1.98 -1.33
N ALA A 139 6.47 -3.28 -1.09
CA ALA A 139 7.01 -3.89 0.13
C ALA A 139 7.73 -5.18 -0.20
N VAL A 140 8.73 -5.51 0.61
CA VAL A 140 9.61 -6.67 0.42
C VAL A 140 9.58 -7.53 1.68
N TYR A 141 9.27 -8.82 1.51
CA TYR A 141 9.29 -9.82 2.58
C TYR A 141 10.25 -10.93 2.17
N LEU A 142 11.29 -11.17 2.96
CA LEU A 142 12.34 -12.14 2.66
C LEU A 142 12.73 -12.91 3.93
N ASN A 143 12.89 -14.21 3.81
CA ASN A 143 13.30 -15.09 4.92
C ASN A 143 12.37 -14.99 6.13
N GLY A 144 11.08 -14.88 5.88
CA GLY A 144 10.08 -14.83 6.95
C GLY A 144 9.95 -13.48 7.66
N ASP A 145 10.54 -12.39 7.14
CA ASP A 145 10.45 -11.05 7.73
C ASP A 145 10.38 -9.93 6.67
N LEU A 146 9.83 -8.78 7.07
CA LEU A 146 9.84 -7.58 6.26
C LEU A 146 11.26 -7.02 6.09
N TYR A 147 11.71 -6.90 4.85
CA TYR A 147 12.98 -6.28 4.54
C TYR A 147 12.80 -4.77 4.32
N ARG A 148 13.22 -3.97 5.27
CA ARG A 148 13.07 -2.50 5.25
C ARG A 148 14.33 -1.77 4.80
N GLY A 149 15.48 -2.48 4.73
CA GLY A 149 16.77 -1.89 4.41
C GLY A 149 17.34 -0.98 5.51
N PRO A 150 18.57 -0.50 5.36
CA PRO A 150 19.26 0.28 6.41
C PRO A 150 18.69 1.71 6.59
N THR A 151 17.94 2.21 5.63
CA THR A 151 17.30 3.53 5.65
C THR A 151 15.77 3.44 5.70
N PHE A 152 15.25 2.24 5.95
CA PHE A 152 13.81 1.93 6.02
C PHE A 152 13.04 2.15 4.71
N SER A 153 13.74 2.37 3.59
CA SER A 153 13.15 2.70 2.28
C SER A 153 13.21 1.55 1.27
N ALA A 154 13.48 0.32 1.71
CA ALA A 154 13.31 -0.85 0.84
C ALA A 154 11.83 -0.97 0.45
N GLY A 155 11.57 -1.23 -0.83
CA GLY A 155 10.21 -1.25 -1.33
C GLY A 155 9.72 0.07 -1.93
N GLU A 156 10.46 1.17 -1.84
CA GLU A 156 10.14 2.44 -2.50
C GLU A 156 10.28 2.34 -4.02
N VAL A 157 9.55 1.38 -4.59
CA VAL A 157 9.63 0.99 -6.01
C VAL A 157 9.14 2.07 -6.96
N GLY A 158 8.29 2.99 -6.50
CA GLY A 158 7.80 4.11 -7.29
C GLY A 158 8.90 4.97 -7.91
N TYR A 159 10.07 5.01 -7.25
CA TYR A 159 11.26 5.72 -7.72
C TYR A 159 12.14 4.90 -8.67
N SER A 160 11.85 3.62 -8.90
CA SER A 160 12.62 2.79 -9.84
C SER A 160 12.49 3.32 -11.26
N ILE A 161 13.60 3.33 -12.00
CA ILE A 161 13.64 3.91 -13.33
C ILE A 161 13.34 2.85 -14.39
N ILE A 162 12.33 3.10 -15.21
CA ILE A 162 11.99 2.34 -16.41
C ILE A 162 11.98 3.28 -17.62
N ASN A 163 12.74 2.95 -18.65
CA ASN A 163 12.84 3.77 -19.87
C ASN A 163 13.16 5.24 -19.57
N GLY A 164 14.02 5.50 -18.57
CA GLY A 164 14.44 6.85 -18.18
C GLY A 164 13.45 7.63 -17.31
N GLN A 165 12.37 7.01 -16.83
CA GLN A 165 11.37 7.65 -15.98
C GLN A 165 11.08 6.81 -14.73
N PRO A 166 10.71 7.44 -13.59
CA PRO A 166 10.19 6.72 -12.43
C PRO A 166 8.95 5.88 -12.81
N ILE A 167 8.86 4.66 -12.27
CA ILE A 167 7.73 3.76 -12.60
C ILE A 167 6.37 4.36 -12.29
N GLU A 168 6.26 5.16 -11.24
CA GLU A 168 5.00 5.80 -10.89
C GLU A 168 4.47 6.75 -11.98
N ARG A 169 5.35 7.28 -12.85
CA ARG A 169 4.96 8.12 -13.99
C ARG A 169 4.45 7.33 -15.19
N VAL A 170 4.58 6.02 -15.18
CA VAL A 170 4.18 5.16 -16.31
C VAL A 170 3.30 3.98 -15.90
N ALA A 171 3.14 3.70 -14.60
CA ALA A 171 2.36 2.55 -14.13
C ALA A 171 1.44 2.87 -12.94
N SER A 172 1.20 4.15 -12.62
CA SER A 172 0.20 4.56 -11.62
C SER A 172 -1.15 4.86 -12.25
N THR A 173 -2.20 4.95 -11.42
CA THR A 173 -3.52 5.44 -11.86
C THR A 173 -3.43 6.87 -12.38
N THR A 174 -2.64 7.73 -11.73
CA THR A 174 -2.40 9.11 -12.17
C THR A 174 -1.79 9.16 -13.57
N ALA A 175 -0.79 8.30 -13.83
CA ALA A 175 -0.15 8.21 -15.14
C ALA A 175 -1.14 7.70 -16.22
N LEU A 176 -1.96 6.70 -15.91
CA LEU A 176 -3.00 6.19 -16.81
C LEU A 176 -4.02 7.27 -17.15
N VAL A 177 -4.50 8.00 -16.15
CA VAL A 177 -5.46 9.11 -16.36
C VAL A 177 -4.85 10.20 -17.24
N ALA A 178 -3.59 10.59 -16.98
CA ALA A 178 -2.90 11.57 -17.81
C ALA A 178 -2.75 11.08 -19.26
N TYR A 179 -2.32 9.83 -19.46
CA TYR A 179 -2.17 9.21 -20.78
C TYR A 179 -3.46 9.28 -21.60
N VAL A 180 -4.60 8.93 -20.99
CA VAL A 180 -5.90 8.91 -21.66
C VAL A 180 -6.40 10.34 -21.90
N LYS A 181 -6.29 11.24 -20.91
CA LYS A 181 -6.71 12.66 -21.04
C LYS A 181 -6.05 13.40 -22.21
N GLU A 182 -4.80 13.09 -22.49
CA GLU A 182 -4.06 13.69 -23.60
C GLU A 182 -4.55 13.24 -24.99
N ARG A 183 -5.31 12.13 -25.06
CA ARG A 183 -5.65 11.44 -26.32
C ARG A 183 -7.14 11.40 -26.63
N VAL A 184 -8.00 11.66 -25.64
CA VAL A 184 -9.46 11.75 -25.84
C VAL A 184 -9.88 13.17 -26.25
N ASP A 185 -11.09 13.30 -26.79
CA ASP A 185 -11.69 14.57 -27.12
C ASP A 185 -11.86 15.48 -25.89
N GLU A 186 -11.74 16.79 -26.11
CA GLU A 186 -11.87 17.79 -25.04
C GLU A 186 -13.21 17.71 -24.31
N THR A 187 -14.28 17.32 -25.01
CA THR A 187 -15.63 17.23 -24.48
C THR A 187 -15.82 16.21 -23.36
N VAL A 188 -14.95 15.18 -23.29
CA VAL A 188 -15.01 14.12 -22.29
C VAL A 188 -13.83 14.15 -21.32
N ARG A 189 -12.88 15.07 -21.53
CA ARG A 189 -11.61 15.09 -20.80
C ARG A 189 -11.76 15.26 -19.29
N ASP A 190 -12.74 16.05 -18.88
CA ASP A 190 -13.00 16.31 -17.44
C ASP A 190 -13.59 15.11 -16.72
N ASP A 191 -14.28 14.22 -17.43
CA ASP A 191 -14.89 13.00 -16.88
C ASP A 191 -13.86 11.88 -16.68
N VAL A 192 -12.66 12.00 -17.28
CA VAL A 192 -11.66 10.93 -17.27
C VAL A 192 -11.07 10.74 -15.87
N ASP A 193 -11.43 9.66 -15.26
CA ASP A 193 -10.78 9.09 -14.07
C ASP A 193 -10.52 7.58 -14.27
N GLY A 194 -9.94 6.92 -13.26
CA GLY A 194 -9.66 5.48 -13.36
C GLY A 194 -10.90 4.64 -13.62
N LYS A 195 -12.03 4.97 -12.98
CA LYS A 195 -13.29 4.21 -13.14
C LYS A 195 -13.87 4.40 -14.54
N TRP A 196 -13.87 5.63 -15.02
CA TRP A 196 -14.31 5.95 -16.38
C TRP A 196 -13.49 5.20 -17.42
N ILE A 197 -12.16 5.19 -17.29
CA ILE A 197 -11.25 4.50 -18.22
C ILE A 197 -11.60 3.01 -18.33
N PHE A 198 -11.75 2.32 -17.19
CA PHE A 198 -12.09 0.89 -17.22
C PHE A 198 -13.50 0.62 -17.75
N ALA A 199 -14.47 1.49 -17.46
CA ALA A 199 -15.81 1.39 -18.01
C ALA A 199 -15.79 1.51 -19.54
N GLN A 200 -15.09 2.51 -20.07
CA GLN A 200 -14.95 2.73 -21.51
C GLN A 200 -14.13 1.64 -22.20
N ALA A 201 -13.06 1.14 -21.58
CA ALA A 201 -12.27 0.04 -22.13
C ALA A 201 -13.11 -1.25 -22.26
N LYS A 202 -13.95 -1.56 -21.26
CA LYS A 202 -14.90 -2.69 -21.30
C LYS A 202 -15.95 -2.50 -22.41
N ALA A 203 -16.31 -1.26 -22.73
CA ALA A 203 -17.21 -0.91 -23.83
C ALA A 203 -16.52 -0.89 -25.21
N GLY A 204 -15.21 -1.15 -25.28
CA GLY A 204 -14.46 -1.23 -26.55
C GLY A 204 -13.78 0.07 -26.98
N HIS A 205 -13.68 1.08 -26.10
CA HIS A 205 -13.02 2.35 -26.43
C HIS A 205 -11.50 2.16 -26.59
N ALA A 206 -11.01 2.33 -27.81
CA ALA A 206 -9.64 1.96 -28.21
C ALA A 206 -8.55 2.70 -27.38
N ILE A 207 -8.68 4.02 -27.17
CA ILE A 207 -7.69 4.82 -26.41
C ILE A 207 -7.61 4.34 -24.94
N CYS A 208 -8.74 3.95 -24.34
CA CYS A 208 -8.76 3.44 -22.97
C CYS A 208 -8.11 2.06 -22.88
N GLN A 209 -8.34 1.19 -23.88
CA GLN A 209 -7.68 -0.13 -23.96
C GLN A 209 -6.17 0.03 -24.14
N GLU A 210 -5.74 0.90 -25.07
CA GLU A 210 -4.33 1.22 -25.31
C GLU A 210 -3.64 1.77 -24.04
N GLY A 211 -4.31 2.68 -23.33
CA GLY A 211 -3.78 3.22 -22.05
C GLY A 211 -3.59 2.15 -20.99
N ILE A 212 -4.53 1.21 -20.85
CA ILE A 212 -4.41 0.09 -19.91
C ILE A 212 -3.29 -0.86 -20.35
N GLU A 213 -3.18 -1.18 -21.64
CA GLU A 213 -2.08 -2.00 -22.17
C GLU A 213 -0.72 -1.36 -21.93
N TRP A 214 -0.62 -0.04 -22.12
CA TRP A 214 0.58 0.74 -21.83
C TRP A 214 0.97 0.66 -20.35
N LEU A 215 0.02 0.83 -19.42
CA LEU A 215 0.24 0.66 -17.99
C LEU A 215 0.71 -0.77 -17.67
N VAL A 216 -0.01 -1.78 -18.17
CA VAL A 216 0.31 -3.20 -17.95
C VAL A 216 1.71 -3.54 -18.45
N GLN A 217 2.12 -3.03 -19.63
CA GLN A 217 3.45 -3.25 -20.18
C GLN A 217 4.54 -2.75 -19.22
N HIS A 218 4.42 -1.52 -18.69
CA HIS A 218 5.43 -0.94 -17.80
C HIS A 218 5.44 -1.62 -16.42
N LEU A 219 4.26 -1.85 -15.85
CA LEU A 219 4.12 -2.54 -14.57
C LEU A 219 4.71 -3.94 -14.63
N THR A 220 4.34 -4.72 -15.65
CA THR A 220 4.81 -6.10 -15.76
C THR A 220 6.31 -6.18 -16.04
N THR A 221 6.87 -5.24 -16.82
CA THR A 221 8.31 -5.13 -17.00
C THR A 221 9.02 -4.92 -15.65
N HIS A 222 8.47 -4.03 -14.81
CA HIS A 222 9.02 -3.78 -13.48
C HIS A 222 8.91 -5.01 -12.57
N ILE A 223 7.77 -5.70 -12.59
CA ILE A 223 7.58 -6.95 -11.85
C ILE A 223 8.64 -7.97 -12.26
N VAL A 224 8.85 -8.19 -13.55
CA VAL A 224 9.86 -9.13 -14.06
C VAL A 224 11.27 -8.75 -13.57
N ASN A 225 11.62 -7.46 -13.58
CA ASN A 225 12.92 -7.00 -13.06
C ASN A 225 13.08 -7.30 -11.56
N ALA A 226 12.06 -7.04 -10.76
CA ALA A 226 12.08 -7.32 -9.32
C ALA A 226 12.12 -8.84 -9.02
N VAL A 227 11.32 -9.63 -9.76
CA VAL A 227 11.33 -11.10 -9.67
C VAL A 227 12.70 -11.67 -10.09
N SER A 228 13.34 -11.11 -11.12
CA SER A 228 14.67 -11.53 -11.56
C SER A 228 15.76 -11.24 -10.53
N LEU A 229 15.58 -10.22 -9.71
CA LEU A 229 16.53 -9.84 -8.66
C LEU A 229 16.33 -10.62 -7.37
N LEU A 230 15.06 -10.82 -6.94
CA LEU A 230 14.73 -11.33 -5.61
C LEU A 230 14.18 -12.76 -5.62
N ASN A 231 13.69 -13.24 -6.76
CA ASN A 231 13.10 -14.58 -6.95
C ASN A 231 12.08 -14.94 -5.85
N PRO A 232 11.05 -14.12 -5.60
CA PRO A 232 10.08 -14.38 -4.55
C PRO A 232 9.12 -15.50 -4.94
N GLU A 233 8.50 -16.14 -3.94
CA GLU A 233 7.45 -17.14 -4.16
C GLU A 233 6.17 -16.52 -4.72
N VAL A 234 5.83 -15.30 -4.27
CA VAL A 234 4.63 -14.59 -4.71
C VAL A 234 4.87 -13.08 -4.88
N VAL A 235 4.23 -12.51 -5.90
CA VAL A 235 4.05 -11.06 -6.07
C VAL A 235 2.58 -10.75 -5.89
N ILE A 236 2.24 -9.93 -4.89
CA ILE A 236 0.87 -9.52 -4.60
C ILE A 236 0.64 -8.12 -5.17
N LEU A 237 -0.37 -7.98 -6.01
CA LEU A 237 -0.78 -6.72 -6.65
C LEU A 237 -1.99 -6.14 -5.92
N GLY A 238 -1.83 -4.95 -5.34
CA GLY A 238 -2.88 -4.24 -4.61
C GLY A 238 -3.03 -2.80 -5.09
N GLY A 239 -3.84 -2.02 -4.37
CA GLY A 239 -4.19 -0.65 -4.73
C GLY A 239 -5.46 -0.56 -5.57
N GLY A 240 -6.05 0.63 -5.62
CA GLY A 240 -7.42 0.80 -6.12
C GLY A 240 -7.63 0.34 -7.57
N ILE A 241 -6.65 0.51 -8.45
CA ILE A 241 -6.77 0.08 -9.84
C ILE A 241 -6.74 -1.46 -9.97
N MET A 242 -6.06 -2.15 -9.06
CA MET A 242 -5.96 -3.61 -9.07
C MET A 242 -7.25 -4.31 -8.65
N GLU A 243 -8.25 -3.58 -8.13
CA GLU A 243 -9.60 -4.10 -7.90
C GLU A 243 -10.32 -4.50 -9.20
N GLN A 244 -9.83 -4.04 -10.37
CA GLN A 244 -10.30 -4.47 -11.69
C GLN A 244 -9.72 -5.85 -12.09
N VAL A 245 -9.75 -6.81 -11.15
CA VAL A 245 -9.09 -8.12 -11.26
C VAL A 245 -9.47 -8.85 -12.54
N ASP A 246 -10.75 -8.92 -12.87
CA ASP A 246 -11.25 -9.67 -14.04
C ASP A 246 -10.71 -9.11 -15.37
N TYR A 247 -10.42 -7.81 -15.42
CA TYR A 247 -9.87 -7.14 -16.61
C TYR A 247 -8.33 -7.22 -16.63
N LEU A 248 -7.68 -6.96 -15.51
CA LEU A 248 -6.22 -6.82 -15.43
C LEU A 248 -5.49 -8.16 -15.34
N ARG A 249 -6.03 -9.14 -14.63
CA ARG A 249 -5.38 -10.43 -14.42
C ARG A 249 -4.94 -11.09 -15.73
N PRO A 250 -5.82 -11.31 -16.73
CA PRO A 250 -5.41 -11.96 -17.98
C PRO A 250 -4.34 -11.17 -18.74
N LEU A 251 -4.40 -9.85 -18.71
CA LEU A 251 -3.41 -8.99 -19.37
C LEU A 251 -2.03 -9.08 -18.69
N ILE A 252 -2.00 -8.96 -17.37
CA ILE A 252 -0.76 -9.02 -16.58
C ILE A 252 -0.13 -10.40 -16.67
N GLU A 253 -0.90 -11.47 -16.48
CA GLU A 253 -0.38 -12.85 -16.55
C GLU A 253 0.14 -13.21 -17.94
N THR A 254 -0.56 -12.76 -19.00
CA THR A 254 -0.11 -12.96 -20.37
C THR A 254 1.20 -12.23 -20.63
N LYS A 255 1.26 -10.93 -20.26
CA LYS A 255 2.46 -10.12 -20.44
C LYS A 255 3.63 -10.62 -19.60
N PHE A 256 3.38 -11.04 -18.37
CA PHE A 256 4.38 -11.65 -17.50
C PHE A 256 4.97 -12.91 -18.15
N LYS A 257 4.14 -13.80 -18.68
CA LYS A 257 4.59 -14.99 -19.42
C LYS A 257 5.40 -14.65 -20.64
N GLU A 258 4.98 -13.67 -21.43
CA GLU A 258 5.69 -13.22 -22.64
C GLU A 258 7.11 -12.73 -22.31
N LEU A 259 7.24 -11.83 -21.32
CA LEU A 259 8.53 -11.27 -20.91
C LEU A 259 9.47 -12.33 -20.30
N TYR A 260 8.90 -13.40 -19.82
CA TYR A 260 9.52 -14.43 -19.02
C TYR A 260 9.91 -15.70 -19.82
N GLN A 261 9.42 -15.83 -21.07
CA GLN A 261 9.51 -17.06 -21.88
C GLN A 261 10.91 -17.66 -22.01
N ASN A 262 11.97 -16.87 -21.88
CA ASN A 262 13.35 -17.30 -22.10
C ASN A 262 14.14 -17.61 -20.82
N THR A 263 13.50 -17.54 -19.64
CA THR A 263 14.18 -17.73 -18.35
C THR A 263 13.61 -18.91 -17.59
N LEU A 264 14.31 -20.06 -17.63
CA LEU A 264 13.93 -21.30 -16.94
C LEU A 264 13.84 -21.17 -15.42
N VAL A 265 14.49 -20.16 -14.83
CA VAL A 265 14.69 -20.02 -13.39
C VAL A 265 13.49 -19.41 -12.67
N LEU A 266 12.73 -18.56 -13.33
CA LEU A 266 11.72 -17.70 -12.72
C LEU A 266 10.26 -18.23 -12.82
N ARG A 267 10.04 -19.47 -13.22
CA ARG A 267 8.72 -20.04 -13.53
C ARG A 267 7.82 -20.34 -12.34
N GLN A 268 8.31 -20.11 -11.12
CA GLN A 268 7.58 -20.51 -9.90
C GLN A 268 6.98 -19.34 -9.12
N THR A 269 7.30 -18.09 -9.47
CA THR A 269 6.69 -16.94 -8.82
C THR A 269 5.20 -16.84 -9.19
N GLU A 270 4.34 -16.85 -8.20
CA GLU A 270 2.90 -16.61 -8.37
C GLU A 270 2.63 -15.11 -8.50
N ILE A 271 1.76 -14.71 -9.43
CA ILE A 271 1.18 -13.37 -9.47
C ILE A 271 -0.20 -13.44 -8.82
N ALA A 272 -0.35 -12.82 -7.68
CA ALA A 272 -1.59 -12.77 -6.91
C ALA A 272 -2.17 -11.36 -6.86
N PHE A 273 -3.46 -11.24 -6.58
CA PHE A 273 -4.13 -9.97 -6.35
C PHE A 273 -4.58 -9.89 -4.90
N ALA A 274 -4.39 -8.71 -4.30
CA ALA A 274 -4.76 -8.44 -2.91
C ALA A 274 -6.25 -8.73 -2.66
N GLN A 275 -6.56 -9.27 -1.49
CA GLN A 275 -7.91 -9.73 -1.13
C GLN A 275 -8.53 -8.90 0.01
N LEU A 276 -7.70 -8.30 0.85
CA LEU A 276 -8.16 -7.57 2.03
C LEU A 276 -8.61 -6.14 1.73
N GLY A 277 -8.22 -5.59 0.57
CA GLY A 277 -8.58 -4.24 0.15
C GLY A 277 -8.21 -3.20 1.21
N ASN A 278 -9.13 -2.32 1.53
CA ASN A 278 -8.93 -1.24 2.51
C ASN A 278 -8.67 -1.71 3.96
N ARG A 279 -8.78 -3.00 4.24
CA ARG A 279 -8.51 -3.58 5.58
C ARG A 279 -7.06 -4.04 5.76
N ALA A 280 -6.33 -4.18 4.64
CA ALA A 280 -4.99 -4.76 4.64
C ALA A 280 -4.02 -4.01 5.57
N GLY A 281 -4.00 -2.67 5.52
CA GLY A 281 -3.14 -1.82 6.36
C GLY A 281 -3.40 -2.03 7.85
N MET A 282 -4.67 -2.03 8.29
CA MET A 282 -5.02 -2.24 9.70
C MET A 282 -4.70 -3.67 10.18
N ILE A 283 -5.02 -4.70 9.39
CA ILE A 283 -4.70 -6.10 9.73
C ILE A 283 -3.19 -6.28 9.81
N GLY A 284 -2.45 -5.74 8.83
CA GLY A 284 -1.01 -5.84 8.81
C GLY A 284 -0.31 -5.05 9.91
N ALA A 285 -0.81 -3.88 10.27
CA ALA A 285 -0.29 -3.14 11.43
C ALA A 285 -0.37 -3.99 12.70
N TYR A 286 -1.48 -4.71 12.89
CA TYR A 286 -1.62 -5.68 13.99
C TYR A 286 -0.61 -6.83 13.89
N GLU A 287 -0.38 -7.38 12.70
CA GLU A 287 0.63 -8.44 12.51
C GLU A 287 2.04 -7.93 12.86
N VAL A 288 2.39 -6.71 12.43
CA VAL A 288 3.65 -6.05 12.82
C VAL A 288 3.71 -5.82 14.33
N PHE A 289 2.61 -5.40 14.96
CA PHE A 289 2.55 -5.20 16.40
C PHE A 289 2.86 -6.49 17.17
N LYS A 290 2.27 -7.62 16.78
CA LYS A 290 2.54 -8.93 17.40
C LYS A 290 4.01 -9.34 17.31
N THR A 291 4.66 -9.03 16.19
CA THR A 291 6.10 -9.33 16.02
C THR A 291 6.96 -8.50 16.96
N LYS A 292 6.61 -7.22 17.16
CA LYS A 292 7.35 -6.29 18.02
C LYS A 292 7.06 -6.52 19.52
N HIS A 293 5.83 -6.94 19.85
CA HIS A 293 5.33 -7.16 21.21
C HIS A 293 4.79 -8.60 21.33
N PRO A 294 5.66 -9.61 21.37
CA PRO A 294 5.24 -11.00 21.54
C PRO A 294 4.55 -11.19 22.90
N ALA A 295 3.47 -12.01 22.93
CA ALA A 295 2.67 -12.28 24.13
C ALA A 295 3.44 -13.07 25.20
#